data_4e6e6cbee3a159e115e91e407eebcb12
#
_entry.id   4e6e6cbee3a159e115e91e407eebcb12
#
_cell.length_a   1.000
_cell.length_b   1.000
_cell.length_c   1.000
_cell.angle_alpha   90.00
_cell.angle_beta   90.00
_cell.angle_gamma   90.00
#
_symmetry.space_group_name_H-M   'P 1'
#
loop_
_entity.id
_entity.type
_entity.pdbx_description
1 polymer ?
#
loop_
_entity_poly.entity_id
_entity_poly.type
_entity_poly.pdbx_seq_one_letter_code
_entity_poly.pdbx_strand_id
1 'polypeptide(L)'
;MKRILSILAMMVLLTACGSVKLAENPYGPEDFIYKEDYLTCTAGESRLGVDVSSHQGVIDWQAVADSGVEFAMIRIGFRGYQEGEINADTRARENIEGAKAAGLDVGVYFFSQAVTRQEAAREAAWCVTFLEDMELDMPLVYDWEHVASDEARTADLEDRDLLTACARSFCDVVKAAGYEPMVYFNVYQAKDLYDLTALQDYGFWLAQYLDGLDFPHAVDLWQYTESGEVDGIQGKVDLDLWLERVEE
;
A
#
# COMPACT_ATOMS: atom_id res chain seq x y z
N MET A 1 31.34 -47.40 -44.18
CA MET A 1 30.99 -45.98 -44.04
C MET A 1 29.53 -45.89 -43.66
N LYS A 2 29.23 -45.75 -42.35
CA LYS A 2 27.85 -45.58 -41.84
C LYS A 2 27.60 -44.08 -41.58
N ARG A 3 26.65 -43.52 -42.29
CA ARG A 3 26.20 -42.13 -42.12
C ARG A 3 25.23 -42.10 -40.93
N ILE A 4 25.61 -41.37 -39.86
CA ILE A 4 24.74 -41.07 -38.73
C ILE A 4 23.96 -39.82 -39.08
N LEU A 5 22.64 -39.93 -39.20
CA LEU A 5 21.72 -38.82 -39.37
C LEU A 5 21.35 -38.29 -37.98
N SER A 6 21.86 -37.12 -37.58
CA SER A 6 21.45 -36.44 -36.40
C SER A 6 20.14 -35.70 -36.66
N ILE A 7 19.06 -36.15 -36.04
CA ILE A 7 17.77 -35.43 -36.01
C ILE A 7 17.84 -34.41 -34.89
N LEU A 8 17.90 -33.14 -35.23
CA LEU A 8 17.80 -32.01 -34.31
C LEU A 8 16.29 -31.80 -33.97
N ALA A 9 15.87 -32.26 -32.80
CA ALA A 9 14.53 -32.00 -32.32
C ALA A 9 14.43 -30.54 -31.88
N MET A 10 13.74 -29.72 -32.64
CA MET A 10 13.41 -28.34 -32.31
C MET A 10 12.25 -28.37 -31.30
N MET A 11 12.58 -28.13 -30.04
CA MET A 11 11.60 -28.01 -28.97
C MET A 11 10.93 -26.64 -29.10
N VAL A 12 9.72 -26.61 -29.63
CA VAL A 12 8.87 -25.40 -29.66
C VAL A 12 8.32 -25.23 -28.21
N LEU A 13 8.87 -24.29 -27.48
CA LEU A 13 8.27 -23.81 -26.24
C LEU A 13 7.01 -23.02 -26.61
N LEU A 14 5.85 -23.64 -26.49
CA LEU A 14 4.57 -22.96 -26.48
C LEU A 14 4.48 -22.20 -25.16
N THR A 15 4.81 -20.91 -25.17
CA THR A 15 4.41 -20.00 -24.10
C THR A 15 2.89 -19.86 -24.19
N ALA A 16 2.18 -20.54 -23.30
CA ALA A 16 0.76 -20.29 -23.09
C ALA A 16 0.63 -18.86 -22.57
N CYS A 17 0.20 -17.94 -23.42
CA CYS A 17 -0.25 -16.61 -23.03
C CYS A 17 -1.63 -16.79 -22.38
N GLY A 18 -1.67 -17.31 -21.16
CA GLY A 18 -2.85 -17.21 -20.31
C GLY A 18 -2.98 -15.75 -19.90
N SER A 19 -4.15 -15.14 -20.06
CA SER A 19 -4.44 -13.86 -19.44
C SER A 19 -4.32 -14.05 -17.94
N VAL A 20 -3.34 -13.43 -17.33
CA VAL A 20 -3.20 -13.41 -15.86
C VAL A 20 -4.41 -12.67 -15.32
N LYS A 21 -5.18 -13.33 -14.46
CA LYS A 21 -6.39 -12.77 -13.85
C LYS A 21 -6.06 -12.37 -12.42
N LEU A 22 -6.48 -11.18 -12.02
CA LEU A 22 -6.41 -10.76 -10.62
C LEU A 22 -7.19 -11.74 -9.73
N ALA A 23 -6.69 -12.01 -8.54
CA ALA A 23 -7.40 -12.78 -7.55
C ALA A 23 -8.74 -12.10 -7.22
N GLU A 24 -9.82 -12.88 -7.13
CA GLU A 24 -11.12 -12.37 -6.75
C GLU A 24 -11.13 -12.08 -5.23
N ASN A 25 -11.86 -11.05 -4.82
CA ASN A 25 -12.10 -10.79 -3.40
C ASN A 25 -12.87 -11.99 -2.80
N PRO A 26 -12.33 -12.64 -1.76
CA PRO A 26 -13.01 -13.77 -1.13
C PRO A 26 -14.14 -13.35 -0.18
N TYR A 27 -14.28 -12.05 0.12
CA TYR A 27 -15.20 -11.51 1.11
C TYR A 27 -16.35 -10.74 0.44
N GLY A 28 -17.56 -10.83 1.01
CA GLY A 28 -18.69 -9.96 0.71
C GLY A 28 -18.86 -8.87 1.77
N PRO A 29 -19.62 -7.80 1.48
CA PRO A 29 -19.92 -6.76 2.48
C PRO A 29 -20.53 -7.28 3.78
N GLU A 30 -21.29 -8.38 3.72
CA GLU A 30 -21.93 -9.05 4.86
C GLU A 30 -20.95 -9.75 5.82
N ASP A 31 -19.71 -9.95 5.38
CA ASP A 31 -18.66 -10.58 6.20
C ASP A 31 -18.01 -9.61 7.18
N PHE A 32 -18.37 -8.33 7.14
CA PHE A 32 -17.85 -7.30 7.99
C PHE A 32 -18.89 -6.79 8.97
N ILE A 33 -18.53 -6.69 10.25
CA ILE A 33 -19.40 -6.19 11.30
C ILE A 33 -18.63 -5.28 12.24
N TYR A 34 -19.31 -4.32 12.84
CA TYR A 34 -18.75 -3.56 13.96
C TYR A 34 -18.77 -4.44 15.22
N LYS A 35 -17.61 -4.54 15.86
CA LYS A 35 -17.43 -5.11 17.17
C LYS A 35 -16.96 -3.97 18.06
N GLU A 36 -17.82 -3.53 18.98
CA GLU A 36 -17.65 -2.27 19.69
C GLU A 36 -17.56 -1.10 18.69
N ASP A 37 -16.47 -0.37 18.64
CA ASP A 37 -16.30 0.83 17.80
C ASP A 37 -15.58 0.55 16.49
N TYR A 38 -15.09 -0.69 16.27
CA TYR A 38 -14.23 -1.04 15.13
C TYR A 38 -14.82 -2.14 14.25
N LEU A 39 -14.55 -2.02 12.97
CA LEU A 39 -14.93 -3.04 11.98
C LEU A 39 -14.03 -4.28 12.12
N THR A 40 -14.61 -5.46 11.91
CA THR A 40 -13.88 -6.74 11.90
C THR A 40 -14.44 -7.67 10.82
N CYS A 41 -13.62 -8.53 10.25
CA CYS A 41 -14.05 -9.59 9.34
C CYS A 41 -14.54 -10.81 10.14
N THR A 42 -15.68 -11.39 9.73
CA THR A 42 -16.25 -12.60 10.35
C THR A 42 -15.98 -13.88 9.55
N ALA A 43 -15.60 -13.74 8.29
CA ALA A 43 -15.31 -14.85 7.38
C ALA A 43 -13.82 -15.22 7.28
N GLY A 44 -12.94 -14.42 7.90
CA GLY A 44 -11.49 -14.64 7.93
C GLY A 44 -10.84 -13.90 9.09
N GLU A 45 -9.54 -14.07 9.24
CA GLU A 45 -8.76 -13.31 10.21
C GLU A 45 -8.53 -11.89 9.68
N SER A 46 -8.72 -10.91 10.55
CA SER A 46 -8.43 -9.49 10.26
C SER A 46 -7.80 -8.83 11.47
N ARG A 47 -6.89 -7.87 11.22
CA ARG A 47 -6.24 -7.07 12.25
C ARG A 47 -6.61 -5.60 12.07
N LEU A 48 -6.89 -4.91 13.17
CA LEU A 48 -7.19 -3.49 13.18
C LEU A 48 -5.89 -2.67 13.14
N GLY A 49 -5.86 -1.67 12.29
CA GLY A 49 -4.76 -0.71 12.20
C GLY A 49 -5.20 0.73 12.09
N VAL A 50 -4.21 1.58 12.17
CA VAL A 50 -4.34 3.02 11.89
C VAL A 50 -3.30 3.44 10.87
N ASP A 51 -3.62 4.43 10.02
CA ASP A 51 -2.57 5.12 9.28
C ASP A 51 -2.45 6.58 9.73
N VAL A 52 -1.21 7.01 9.87
CA VAL A 52 -0.89 8.29 10.52
C VAL A 52 0.28 9.01 9.84
N SER A 53 0.32 10.30 10.09
CA SER A 53 1.41 11.18 9.69
C SER A 53 1.68 12.23 10.77
N SER A 54 2.47 13.25 10.45
CA SER A 54 2.63 14.43 11.33
C SER A 54 1.33 15.20 11.57
N HIS A 55 0.27 14.96 10.80
CA HIS A 55 -1.03 15.61 10.97
C HIS A 55 -1.73 15.21 12.29
N GLN A 56 -1.54 13.98 12.75
CA GLN A 56 -2.09 13.50 14.03
C GLN A 56 -1.36 14.06 15.26
N GLY A 57 -0.27 14.81 15.06
CA GLY A 57 0.47 15.44 16.15
C GLY A 57 1.21 14.46 17.04
N VAL A 58 1.15 14.64 18.35
CA VAL A 58 1.75 13.71 19.33
C VAL A 58 0.75 12.61 19.64
N ILE A 59 1.19 11.37 19.51
CA ILE A 59 0.37 10.16 19.71
C ILE A 59 0.82 9.46 20.99
N ASP A 60 -0.13 9.05 21.82
CA ASP A 60 0.09 8.12 22.94
C ASP A 60 -0.07 6.68 22.41
N TRP A 61 1.03 6.12 21.94
CA TRP A 61 1.04 4.80 21.31
C TRP A 61 0.64 3.66 22.24
N GLN A 62 0.84 3.82 23.56
CA GLN A 62 0.37 2.83 24.51
C GLN A 62 -1.16 2.83 24.58
N ALA A 63 -1.79 4.00 24.60
CA ALA A 63 -3.25 4.10 24.58
C ALA A 63 -3.82 3.56 23.24
N VAL A 64 -3.14 3.81 22.12
CA VAL A 64 -3.50 3.24 20.80
C VAL A 64 -3.51 1.71 20.86
N ALA A 65 -2.44 1.10 21.38
CA ALA A 65 -2.35 -0.36 21.52
C ALA A 65 -3.42 -0.92 22.47
N ASP A 66 -3.67 -0.22 23.59
CA ASP A 66 -4.68 -0.61 24.59
C ASP A 66 -6.11 -0.54 24.04
N SER A 67 -6.35 0.22 22.94
CA SER A 67 -7.63 0.27 22.20
C SER A 67 -7.88 -0.94 21.31
N GLY A 68 -6.91 -1.86 21.19
CA GLY A 68 -7.01 -3.05 20.34
C GLY A 68 -6.47 -2.87 18.92
N VAL A 69 -5.81 -1.75 18.63
CA VAL A 69 -5.03 -1.56 17.38
C VAL A 69 -3.82 -2.47 17.42
N GLU A 70 -3.54 -3.15 16.32
CA GLU A 70 -2.49 -4.17 16.22
C GLU A 70 -1.33 -3.73 15.31
N PHE A 71 -1.57 -2.78 14.40
CA PHE A 71 -0.54 -2.24 13.50
C PHE A 71 -0.72 -0.75 13.19
N ALA A 72 0.34 -0.14 12.71
CA ALA A 72 0.33 1.24 12.22
C ALA A 72 1.04 1.36 10.87
N MET A 73 0.39 2.05 9.91
CA MET A 73 0.99 2.51 8.66
C MET A 73 1.42 3.97 8.86
N ILE A 74 2.71 4.26 8.73
CA ILE A 74 3.27 5.56 9.13
C ILE A 74 3.87 6.27 7.92
N ARG A 75 3.40 7.49 7.62
CA ARG A 75 4.01 8.30 6.57
C ARG A 75 5.45 8.65 6.92
N ILE A 76 6.39 8.22 6.08
CA ILE A 76 7.81 8.58 6.31
C ILE A 76 8.25 9.83 5.54
N GLY A 77 7.54 10.15 4.46
CA GLY A 77 7.86 11.32 3.66
C GLY A 77 6.83 11.58 2.57
N PHE A 78 7.04 12.65 1.86
CA PHE A 78 6.17 13.06 0.76
C PHE A 78 6.95 13.88 -0.27
N ARG A 79 6.45 13.86 -1.51
CA ARG A 79 6.87 14.81 -2.53
C ARG A 79 5.95 16.04 -2.50
N GLY A 80 6.53 17.23 -2.43
CA GLY A 80 5.76 18.48 -2.51
C GLY A 80 4.97 18.60 -3.81
N TYR A 81 3.71 18.93 -3.71
CA TYR A 81 2.79 18.91 -4.85
C TYR A 81 3.03 20.03 -5.87
N GLN A 82 3.75 21.08 -5.52
CA GLN A 82 4.14 22.18 -6.43
C GLN A 82 5.58 22.01 -6.90
N GLU A 83 6.54 22.11 -5.98
CA GLU A 83 7.97 22.17 -6.26
C GLU A 83 8.56 20.78 -6.61
N GLY A 84 7.91 19.71 -6.17
CA GLY A 84 8.36 18.36 -6.44
C GLY A 84 9.58 17.91 -5.62
N GLU A 85 9.90 18.63 -4.54
CA GLU A 85 10.97 18.26 -3.62
C GLU A 85 10.51 17.15 -2.67
N ILE A 86 11.43 16.21 -2.34
CA ILE A 86 11.17 15.18 -1.36
C ILE A 86 11.39 15.75 0.04
N ASN A 87 10.40 15.55 0.91
CA ASN A 87 10.41 16.00 2.29
C ASN A 87 10.19 14.80 3.22
N ALA A 88 10.94 14.74 4.32
CA ALA A 88 10.65 13.79 5.38
C ALA A 88 9.40 14.23 6.16
N ASP A 89 8.58 13.28 6.59
CA ASP A 89 7.56 13.56 7.59
C ASP A 89 8.25 13.83 8.93
N THR A 90 7.88 14.93 9.57
CA THR A 90 8.59 15.45 10.74
C THR A 90 8.45 14.58 11.99
N ARG A 91 7.46 13.67 11.99
CA ARG A 91 7.20 12.76 13.10
C ARG A 91 7.45 11.29 12.78
N ALA A 92 7.91 10.99 11.57
CA ALA A 92 8.07 9.62 11.10
C ALA A 92 8.84 8.73 12.09
N ARG A 93 10.05 9.14 12.48
CA ARG A 93 10.88 8.34 13.40
C ARG A 93 10.24 8.20 14.78
N GLU A 94 9.72 9.30 15.34
CA GLU A 94 9.02 9.30 16.64
C GLU A 94 7.83 8.33 16.63
N ASN A 95 7.05 8.34 15.54
CA ASN A 95 5.88 7.47 15.41
C ASN A 95 6.30 5.99 15.23
N ILE A 96 7.30 5.69 14.40
CA ILE A 96 7.83 4.33 14.21
C ILE A 96 8.34 3.76 15.55
N GLU A 97 9.19 4.52 16.24
CA GLU A 97 9.76 4.11 17.53
C GLU A 97 8.67 3.92 18.60
N GLY A 98 7.70 4.86 18.65
CA GLY A 98 6.60 4.82 19.61
C GLY A 98 5.66 3.64 19.37
N ALA A 99 5.23 3.40 18.13
CA ALA A 99 4.37 2.27 17.76
C ALA A 99 5.05 0.92 18.06
N LYS A 100 6.31 0.75 17.67
CA LYS A 100 7.08 -0.46 17.99
C LYS A 100 7.28 -0.66 19.49
N ALA A 101 7.55 0.41 20.24
CA ALA A 101 7.70 0.33 21.70
C ALA A 101 6.39 -0.09 22.39
N ALA A 102 5.24 0.26 21.83
CA ALA A 102 3.92 -0.19 22.27
C ALA A 102 3.54 -1.60 21.82
N GLY A 103 4.38 -2.25 21.00
CA GLY A 103 4.18 -3.62 20.53
C GLY A 103 3.33 -3.74 19.26
N LEU A 104 3.11 -2.64 18.53
CA LEU A 104 2.41 -2.66 17.25
C LEU A 104 3.36 -3.07 16.12
N ASP A 105 2.83 -3.81 15.13
CA ASP A 105 3.51 -4.02 13.87
C ASP A 105 3.54 -2.71 13.07
N VAL A 106 4.65 -2.41 12.39
CA VAL A 106 4.85 -1.15 11.70
C VAL A 106 5.14 -1.36 10.22
N GLY A 107 4.28 -0.76 9.38
CA GLY A 107 4.54 -0.47 7.99
C GLY A 107 4.69 1.03 7.75
N VAL A 108 5.10 1.39 6.56
CA VAL A 108 5.29 2.80 6.21
C VAL A 108 4.78 3.13 4.83
N TYR A 109 4.43 4.39 4.59
CA TYR A 109 4.06 4.87 3.27
C TYR A 109 4.77 6.17 2.89
N PHE A 110 4.89 6.37 1.59
CA PHE A 110 5.42 7.60 1.00
C PHE A 110 4.35 8.24 0.13
N PHE A 111 3.91 9.46 0.50
CA PHE A 111 2.95 10.23 -0.27
C PHE A 111 3.62 10.81 -1.52
N SER A 112 3.35 10.18 -2.66
CA SER A 112 3.99 10.46 -3.94
C SER A 112 3.23 11.51 -4.74
N GLN A 113 4.00 12.38 -5.40
CA GLN A 113 3.52 13.26 -6.46
C GLN A 113 4.40 13.09 -7.71
N ALA A 114 4.89 11.88 -7.94
CA ALA A 114 5.73 11.57 -9.09
C ALA A 114 4.94 11.73 -10.40
N VAL A 115 5.55 12.42 -11.36
CA VAL A 115 5.05 12.59 -12.73
C VAL A 115 5.93 11.87 -13.76
N THR A 116 6.93 11.12 -13.29
CA THR A 116 7.79 10.26 -14.11
C THR A 116 8.23 9.03 -13.32
N ARG A 117 8.53 7.94 -14.05
CA ARG A 117 9.11 6.70 -13.48
C ARG A 117 10.39 6.96 -12.69
N GLN A 118 11.23 7.89 -13.17
CA GLN A 118 12.49 8.24 -12.51
C GLN A 118 12.25 8.94 -11.16
N GLU A 119 11.19 9.76 -11.07
CA GLU A 119 10.82 10.37 -9.80
C GLU A 119 10.34 9.32 -8.80
N ALA A 120 9.44 8.42 -9.20
CA ALA A 120 8.97 7.33 -8.36
C ALA A 120 10.12 6.43 -7.87
N ALA A 121 11.06 6.08 -8.76
CA ALA A 121 12.26 5.33 -8.36
C ALA A 121 13.17 6.11 -7.37
N ARG A 122 13.25 7.44 -7.48
CA ARG A 122 13.99 8.29 -6.53
C ARG A 122 13.30 8.37 -5.19
N GLU A 123 11.97 8.42 -5.16
CA GLU A 123 11.18 8.36 -3.93
C GLU A 123 11.46 7.06 -3.19
N ALA A 124 11.39 5.92 -3.88
CA ALA A 124 11.70 4.62 -3.30
C ALA A 124 13.14 4.54 -2.77
N ALA A 125 14.12 5.00 -3.54
CA ALA A 125 15.52 5.02 -3.10
C ALA A 125 15.72 5.91 -1.86
N TRP A 126 14.98 7.02 -1.77
CA TRP A 126 14.98 7.88 -0.59
C TRP A 126 14.37 7.15 0.62
N CYS A 127 13.24 6.46 0.44
CA CYS A 127 12.60 5.66 1.49
C CYS A 127 13.54 4.58 2.03
N VAL A 128 14.20 3.83 1.14
CA VAL A 128 15.19 2.81 1.52
C VAL A 128 16.33 3.41 2.34
N THR A 129 16.83 4.59 1.93
CA THR A 129 17.89 5.30 2.68
C THR A 129 17.38 5.79 4.05
N PHE A 130 16.13 6.29 4.13
CA PHE A 130 15.51 6.71 5.38
C PHE A 130 15.38 5.57 6.39
N LEU A 131 15.13 4.35 5.90
CA LEU A 131 14.88 3.13 6.68
C LEU A 131 16.14 2.29 6.94
N GLU A 132 17.34 2.72 6.51
CA GLU A 132 18.58 1.92 6.54
C GLU A 132 18.89 1.30 7.91
N ASP A 133 18.48 1.96 8.99
CA ASP A 133 18.68 1.55 10.38
C ASP A 133 17.39 1.02 11.07
N MET A 134 16.33 0.74 10.30
CA MET A 134 15.02 0.32 10.80
C MET A 134 14.53 -0.95 10.11
N GLU A 135 13.99 -1.88 10.89
CA GLU A 135 13.27 -3.04 10.38
C GLU A 135 11.77 -2.72 10.33
N LEU A 136 11.10 -3.17 9.31
CA LEU A 136 9.65 -3.10 9.16
C LEU A 136 9.02 -4.47 9.37
N ASP A 137 7.85 -4.49 10.00
CA ASP A 137 7.04 -5.70 10.21
C ASP A 137 6.00 -5.85 9.07
N MET A 138 5.71 -4.74 8.40
CA MET A 138 4.69 -4.59 7.36
C MET A 138 5.25 -3.85 6.13
N PRO A 139 4.49 -3.72 5.02
CA PRO A 139 4.98 -3.18 3.76
C PRO A 139 5.50 -1.73 3.80
N LEU A 140 6.31 -1.42 2.79
CA LEU A 140 6.61 -0.04 2.34
C LEU A 140 5.73 0.28 1.13
N VAL A 141 4.85 1.27 1.29
CA VAL A 141 3.75 1.56 0.38
C VAL A 141 4.04 2.76 -0.53
N TYR A 142 3.72 2.59 -1.82
CA TYR A 142 3.59 3.67 -2.78
C TYR A 142 2.18 4.24 -2.72
N ASP A 143 2.06 5.48 -2.27
CA ASP A 143 0.80 6.19 -2.10
C ASP A 143 0.80 7.43 -2.99
N TRP A 144 0.24 7.30 -4.20
CA TRP A 144 0.10 8.41 -5.13
C TRP A 144 -1.36 8.85 -5.22
N GLU A 145 -1.62 10.11 -4.93
CA GLU A 145 -2.95 10.67 -4.97
C GLU A 145 -2.99 12.03 -5.67
N HIS A 146 -4.15 12.36 -6.24
CA HIS A 146 -4.40 13.73 -6.67
C HIS A 146 -4.50 14.67 -5.47
N VAL A 147 -3.79 15.78 -5.53
CA VAL A 147 -3.96 16.87 -4.56
C VAL A 147 -5.03 17.82 -5.10
N ALA A 148 -5.99 18.19 -4.25
CA ALA A 148 -7.08 19.11 -4.61
C ALA A 148 -6.59 20.55 -4.75
N SER A 149 -5.73 20.80 -5.74
CA SER A 149 -5.18 22.12 -6.06
C SER A 149 -4.88 22.19 -7.54
N ASP A 150 -5.36 23.26 -8.21
CA ASP A 150 -5.05 23.53 -9.61
C ASP A 150 -3.56 23.82 -9.86
N GLU A 151 -2.79 24.09 -8.79
CA GLU A 151 -1.35 24.31 -8.83
C GLU A 151 -0.56 23.00 -8.61
N ALA A 152 -1.24 21.90 -8.37
CA ALA A 152 -0.55 20.61 -8.18
C ALA A 152 0.04 20.13 -9.51
N ARG A 153 1.27 19.66 -9.47
CA ARG A 153 1.99 19.09 -10.62
C ARG A 153 1.31 17.85 -11.21
N THR A 154 0.39 17.26 -10.45
CA THR A 154 -0.39 16.07 -10.80
C THR A 154 -1.85 16.39 -11.12
N ALA A 155 -2.27 17.69 -11.14
CA ALA A 155 -3.68 18.09 -11.26
C ALA A 155 -4.40 17.50 -12.49
N ASP A 156 -3.70 17.43 -13.63
CA ASP A 156 -4.26 16.92 -14.90
C ASP A 156 -3.66 15.56 -15.30
N LEU A 157 -3.02 14.85 -14.36
CA LEU A 157 -2.32 13.60 -14.68
C LEU A 157 -3.26 12.41 -14.57
N GLU A 158 -3.77 11.96 -15.72
CA GLU A 158 -4.67 10.79 -15.85
C GLU A 158 -4.09 9.71 -16.80
N ASP A 159 -2.78 9.73 -17.03
CA ASP A 159 -2.10 8.74 -17.89
C ASP A 159 -1.92 7.43 -17.13
N ARG A 160 -2.83 6.48 -17.37
CA ARG A 160 -2.87 5.17 -16.74
C ARG A 160 -1.58 4.38 -16.91
N ASP A 161 -1.01 4.40 -18.13
CA ASP A 161 0.22 3.64 -18.41
C ASP A 161 1.40 4.23 -17.66
N LEU A 162 1.48 5.57 -17.58
CA LEU A 162 2.52 6.27 -16.85
C LEU A 162 2.38 6.04 -15.33
N LEU A 163 1.17 6.18 -14.77
CA LEU A 163 0.94 5.99 -13.34
C LEU A 163 1.20 4.56 -12.90
N THR A 164 0.76 3.57 -13.68
CA THR A 164 1.11 2.15 -13.46
C THR A 164 2.62 1.94 -13.52
N ALA A 165 3.31 2.56 -14.48
CA ALA A 165 4.76 2.44 -14.59
C ALA A 165 5.52 3.17 -13.46
N CYS A 166 4.96 4.23 -12.88
CA CYS A 166 5.50 4.89 -11.69
C CYS A 166 5.39 3.98 -10.47
N ALA A 167 4.19 3.42 -10.19
CA ALA A 167 3.97 2.48 -9.11
C ALA A 167 4.93 1.29 -9.20
N ARG A 168 5.06 0.67 -10.37
CA ARG A 168 6.04 -0.41 -10.62
C ARG A 168 7.47 0.02 -10.33
N SER A 169 7.87 1.21 -10.81
CA SER A 169 9.23 1.68 -10.61
C SER A 169 9.58 1.91 -9.16
N PHE A 170 8.62 2.36 -8.33
CA PHE A 170 8.77 2.45 -6.89
C PHE A 170 8.89 1.06 -6.26
N CYS A 171 7.91 0.19 -6.51
CA CYS A 171 7.82 -1.14 -5.93
C CYS A 171 9.01 -2.04 -6.30
N ASP A 172 9.52 -1.96 -7.54
CA ASP A 172 10.71 -2.71 -7.97
C ASP A 172 11.96 -2.32 -7.16
N VAL A 173 12.15 -1.03 -6.85
CA VAL A 173 13.26 -0.55 -6.01
C VAL A 173 13.10 -1.01 -4.57
N VAL A 174 11.88 -0.92 -4.01
CA VAL A 174 11.55 -1.39 -2.66
C VAL A 174 11.85 -2.88 -2.51
N LYS A 175 11.35 -3.69 -3.46
CA LYS A 175 11.56 -5.14 -3.51
C LYS A 175 13.03 -5.52 -3.65
N ALA A 176 13.78 -4.81 -4.49
CA ALA A 176 15.21 -5.03 -4.66
C ALA A 176 16.03 -4.71 -3.40
N ALA A 177 15.52 -3.83 -2.54
CA ALA A 177 16.11 -3.51 -1.24
C ALA A 177 15.73 -4.48 -0.12
N GLY A 178 14.82 -5.44 -0.39
CA GLY A 178 14.42 -6.48 0.55
C GLY A 178 13.18 -6.13 1.41
N TYR A 179 12.50 -5.04 1.11
CA TYR A 179 11.22 -4.69 1.72
C TYR A 179 10.06 -5.26 0.92
N GLU A 180 8.91 -5.48 1.57
CA GLU A 180 7.67 -5.88 0.90
C GLU A 180 7.00 -4.64 0.29
N PRO A 181 6.81 -4.58 -1.03
CA PRO A 181 6.18 -3.44 -1.68
C PRO A 181 4.66 -3.57 -1.71
N MET A 182 3.97 -2.44 -1.56
CA MET A 182 2.52 -2.36 -1.67
C MET A 182 2.13 -1.08 -2.41
N VAL A 183 0.97 -1.08 -3.07
CA VAL A 183 0.41 0.08 -3.76
C VAL A 183 -0.91 0.46 -3.11
N TYR A 184 -1.01 1.72 -2.64
CA TYR A 184 -2.26 2.31 -2.20
C TYR A 184 -3.04 2.87 -3.39
N PHE A 185 -4.35 2.71 -3.35
CA PHE A 185 -5.28 3.31 -4.30
C PHE A 185 -6.70 3.36 -3.73
N ASN A 186 -7.49 4.33 -4.20
CA ASN A 186 -8.94 4.31 -4.03
C ASN A 186 -9.63 3.65 -5.23
N VAL A 187 -10.96 3.48 -5.15
CA VAL A 187 -11.76 2.82 -6.20
C VAL A 187 -11.63 3.49 -7.58
N TYR A 188 -11.54 4.84 -7.62
CA TYR A 188 -11.35 5.58 -8.86
C TYR A 188 -9.99 5.27 -9.49
N GLN A 189 -8.92 5.33 -8.70
CA GLN A 189 -7.57 5.03 -9.17
C GLN A 189 -7.45 3.58 -9.66
N ALA A 190 -8.02 2.63 -8.91
CA ALA A 190 -8.06 1.21 -9.30
C ALA A 190 -8.71 0.99 -10.67
N LYS A 191 -9.79 1.74 -10.96
CA LYS A 191 -10.57 1.56 -12.19
C LYS A 191 -9.97 2.32 -13.37
N ASP A 192 -9.57 3.57 -13.15
CA ASP A 192 -9.29 4.50 -14.24
C ASP A 192 -7.80 4.85 -14.39
N LEU A 193 -7.01 4.79 -13.30
CA LEU A 193 -5.63 5.26 -13.28
C LEU A 193 -4.57 4.16 -13.16
N TYR A 194 -4.93 2.93 -12.75
CA TYR A 194 -3.98 1.82 -12.65
C TYR A 194 -4.38 0.61 -13.48
N ASP A 195 -3.42 -0.04 -14.09
CA ASP A 195 -3.54 -1.43 -14.53
C ASP A 195 -3.14 -2.37 -13.39
N LEU A 196 -4.14 -2.76 -12.58
CA LEU A 196 -3.90 -3.64 -11.44
C LEU A 196 -3.32 -5.00 -11.84
N THR A 197 -3.62 -5.49 -13.06
CA THR A 197 -3.01 -6.73 -13.56
C THR A 197 -1.49 -6.61 -13.70
N ALA A 198 -1.01 -5.42 -14.11
CA ALA A 198 0.42 -5.15 -14.18
C ALA A 198 1.06 -4.92 -12.80
N LEU A 199 0.27 -4.73 -11.75
CA LEU A 199 0.72 -4.48 -10.37
C LEU A 199 0.52 -5.68 -9.44
N GLN A 200 -0.05 -6.80 -9.91
CA GLN A 200 -0.46 -7.95 -9.08
C GLN A 200 0.67 -8.66 -8.32
N ASP A 201 1.93 -8.38 -8.67
CA ASP A 201 3.10 -8.92 -7.97
C ASP A 201 3.44 -8.16 -6.67
N TYR A 202 2.65 -7.14 -6.33
CA TYR A 202 2.76 -6.31 -5.14
C TYR A 202 1.50 -6.42 -4.29
N GLY A 203 1.59 -6.06 -3.01
CA GLY A 203 0.42 -5.93 -2.15
C GLY A 203 -0.49 -4.77 -2.59
N PHE A 204 -1.77 -4.84 -2.19
CA PHE A 204 -2.77 -3.81 -2.46
C PHE A 204 -3.35 -3.25 -1.16
N TRP A 205 -3.34 -1.93 -1.04
CA TRP A 205 -4.03 -1.18 0.01
C TRP A 205 -5.12 -0.34 -0.64
N LEU A 206 -6.37 -0.71 -0.38
CA LEU A 206 -7.55 -0.05 -0.95
C LEU A 206 -8.15 0.95 0.04
N ALA A 207 -8.41 2.17 -0.40
CA ALA A 207 -9.32 3.09 0.29
C ALA A 207 -10.74 2.97 -0.29
N GLN A 208 -11.67 2.53 0.54
CA GLN A 208 -13.10 2.48 0.24
C GLN A 208 -13.89 2.64 1.53
N TYR A 209 -14.44 3.84 1.77
CA TYR A 209 -15.09 4.20 3.02
C TYR A 209 -16.51 3.67 3.10
N LEU A 210 -16.64 2.42 3.53
CA LEU A 210 -17.87 1.65 3.64
C LEU A 210 -17.85 0.77 4.91
N ASP A 211 -19.02 0.32 5.34
CA ASP A 211 -19.17 -0.63 6.45
C ASP A 211 -18.94 -2.10 6.03
N GLY A 212 -18.65 -2.35 4.75
CA GLY A 212 -18.35 -3.66 4.20
C GLY A 212 -17.62 -3.52 2.88
N LEU A 213 -16.58 -4.33 2.68
CA LEU A 213 -15.73 -4.28 1.49
C LEU A 213 -16.51 -4.69 0.24
N ASP A 214 -16.66 -3.77 -0.69
CA ASP A 214 -17.31 -3.97 -1.99
C ASP A 214 -16.34 -3.67 -3.13
N PHE A 215 -15.33 -4.52 -3.27
CA PHE A 215 -14.32 -4.43 -4.33
C PHE A 215 -14.09 -5.81 -4.96
N PRO A 216 -14.03 -5.93 -6.30
CA PRO A 216 -14.08 -7.24 -6.96
C PRO A 216 -12.78 -8.06 -6.85
N HIS A 217 -11.67 -7.43 -6.45
CA HIS A 217 -10.36 -8.07 -6.39
C HIS A 217 -9.85 -8.15 -4.96
N ALA A 218 -9.07 -9.18 -4.67
CA ALA A 218 -8.43 -9.34 -3.37
C ALA A 218 -7.49 -8.16 -3.07
N VAL A 219 -7.56 -7.67 -1.85
CA VAL A 219 -6.68 -6.67 -1.28
C VAL A 219 -6.10 -7.19 0.03
N ASP A 220 -4.91 -6.73 0.40
CA ASP A 220 -4.25 -7.15 1.64
C ASP A 220 -4.58 -6.19 2.79
N LEU A 221 -4.82 -4.91 2.46
CA LEU A 221 -5.12 -3.84 3.41
C LEU A 221 -6.29 -3.01 2.90
N TRP A 222 -7.24 -2.71 3.78
CA TRP A 222 -8.42 -1.91 3.45
C TRP A 222 -8.59 -0.77 4.45
N GLN A 223 -8.43 0.47 3.98
CA GLN A 223 -8.78 1.70 4.69
C GLN A 223 -10.29 1.90 4.57
N TYR A 224 -11.02 1.63 5.65
CA TYR A 224 -12.49 1.62 5.63
C TYR A 224 -13.13 2.92 6.08
N THR A 225 -12.36 3.83 6.71
CA THR A 225 -12.82 5.16 7.10
C THR A 225 -11.66 6.14 7.26
N GLU A 226 -11.92 7.43 6.96
CA GLU A 226 -11.02 8.56 7.20
C GLU A 226 -11.42 9.37 8.45
N SER A 227 -12.36 8.87 9.23
CA SER A 227 -12.98 9.63 10.32
C SER A 227 -13.13 8.84 11.63
N GLY A 228 -12.28 7.83 11.83
CA GLY A 228 -12.23 7.04 13.03
C GLY A 228 -11.78 7.84 14.27
N GLU A 229 -11.98 7.25 15.44
CA GLU A 229 -11.50 7.76 16.71
C GLU A 229 -10.79 6.63 17.46
N VAL A 230 -9.59 6.90 17.95
CA VAL A 230 -8.78 5.94 18.71
C VAL A 230 -8.19 6.64 19.92
N ASP A 231 -8.28 6.03 21.07
CA ASP A 231 -7.63 6.56 22.28
C ASP A 231 -6.13 6.71 22.04
N GLY A 232 -5.57 7.83 22.47
CA GLY A 232 -4.16 8.16 22.21
C GLY A 232 -3.91 9.04 20.98
N ILE A 233 -4.89 9.18 20.08
CA ILE A 233 -4.82 10.06 18.90
C ILE A 233 -5.83 11.20 19.05
N GLN A 234 -5.37 12.44 18.84
CA GLN A 234 -6.25 13.60 18.91
C GLN A 234 -6.94 13.86 17.57
N GLY A 235 -8.28 13.85 17.58
CA GLY A 235 -9.08 14.12 16.39
C GLY A 235 -9.41 12.87 15.61
N LYS A 236 -9.62 13.03 14.31
CA LYS A 236 -9.94 11.92 13.41
C LYS A 236 -8.67 11.26 12.90
N VAL A 237 -8.79 9.96 12.66
CA VAL A 237 -7.71 9.13 12.13
C VAL A 237 -8.29 8.10 11.16
N ASP A 238 -7.49 7.71 10.19
CA ASP A 238 -7.82 6.67 9.24
C ASP A 238 -7.71 5.31 9.92
N LEU A 239 -8.72 4.45 9.68
CA LEU A 239 -8.75 3.09 10.22
C LEU A 239 -8.68 2.08 9.10
N ASP A 240 -7.89 1.05 9.36
CA ASP A 240 -7.54 0.01 8.41
C ASP A 240 -7.85 -1.37 8.94
N LEU A 241 -8.17 -2.28 8.01
CA LEU A 241 -8.18 -3.71 8.26
C LEU A 241 -7.14 -4.39 7.39
N TRP A 242 -6.17 -5.04 8.01
CA TRP A 242 -5.35 -6.04 7.34
C TRP A 242 -6.17 -7.33 7.20
N LEU A 243 -6.29 -7.84 5.98
CA LEU A 243 -7.07 -9.03 5.66
C LEU A 243 -6.10 -10.17 5.35
N GLU A 244 -6.14 -11.22 6.17
CA GLU A 244 -5.34 -12.41 5.90
C GLU A 244 -5.83 -13.09 4.61
N ARG A 245 -4.90 -13.44 3.73
CA ARG A 245 -5.25 -14.17 2.51
C ARG A 245 -5.76 -15.56 2.88
N VAL A 246 -6.94 -15.90 2.43
CA VAL A 246 -7.45 -17.26 2.53
C VAL A 246 -6.62 -18.14 1.58
N GLU A 247 -5.78 -19.02 2.12
CA GLU A 247 -5.10 -20.04 1.33
C GLU A 247 -6.13 -21.06 0.81
N GLU A 248 -6.18 -21.25 -0.54
CA GLU A 248 -7.02 -22.28 -1.17
C GLU A 248 -6.48 -23.71 -0.94
#